data_df107e856e7eb7b20717d9f010a6760b
#
_entry.id   df107e856e7eb7b20717d9f010a6760b
#
_cell.length_a   1.000
_cell.length_b   1.000
_cell.length_c   1.000
_cell.angle_alpha   90.00
_cell.angle_beta   90.00
_cell.angle_gamma   90.00
#
_symmetry.space_group_name_H-M   'P 1'
#
loop_
_entity.id
_entity.type
_entity.pdbx_description
1 polymer ?
#
loop_
_entity_poly.entity_id
_entity_poly.type
_entity_poly.pdbx_seq_one_letter_code
_entity_poly.pdbx_strand_id
1 'polypeptide(L)'
;MASKGTGVRRTALGIVAIFLILLIACGSGGFAFWLHATGEPPPLAINPIEGDIATVGASSVTYVPGIGPRTYGDCTRILSLDGGGVRGLVPALILAEIERRTGKPISRSFDLVVGTSTGSILALGLTRPSNADAHKPALSADDLVKLYRDKAGRIFPSSLGAFRSLRRIFRPKFDPSDVEVLFRSYFEDVRLQEALTNVAVPAYDIEANNRVWFVSWGGQGRFYMRDIVRGATAAPTFFPPARIAYRTPNKTIAYLSLADGALFANNPALDALAYGQVIRSDKPMLLVSIGTGRSARKYTFNEAWGWGMLGWMDPLLDIAFSDPAIDGIVEKKLEGHGDYYRVQVDLGTPPIELDDSSPDALARLEARTRDFIAEHRDAIDGIVTQLTLPRASGCGPTIGADYERPDGPRERDPEPPR
;
A
#
# COMPACT_ATOMS: atom_id res chain seq x y z
N MET A 1 -68.38 -6.48 -4.28
CA MET A 1 -67.11 -6.72 -3.63
C MET A 1 -66.02 -5.91 -4.32
N ALA A 2 -65.78 -4.73 -3.91
CA ALA A 2 -64.70 -3.89 -4.39
C ALA A 2 -64.34 -2.90 -3.27
N SER A 3 -63.08 -2.54 -3.13
CA SER A 3 -62.50 -1.53 -2.24
C SER A 3 -61.73 -2.08 -1.02
N LYS A 4 -60.46 -2.45 -1.29
CA LYS A 4 -59.40 -2.43 -0.28
C LYS A 4 -58.02 -2.14 -0.86
N GLY A 5 -57.89 -1.37 -1.97
CA GLY A 5 -56.62 -1.10 -2.64
C GLY A 5 -56.07 0.33 -2.53
N THR A 6 -56.80 1.26 -1.94
CA THR A 6 -56.43 2.70 -1.99
C THR A 6 -55.74 3.24 -0.73
N GLY A 7 -55.78 2.53 0.39
CA GLY A 7 -55.17 2.98 1.66
C GLY A 7 -53.64 2.84 1.70
N VAL A 8 -53.12 1.72 1.17
CA VAL A 8 -51.68 1.40 1.24
C VAL A 8 -50.83 2.28 0.32
N ARG A 9 -51.38 2.67 -0.83
CA ARG A 9 -50.67 3.60 -1.76
C ARG A 9 -50.55 5.03 -1.22
N ARG A 10 -51.54 5.51 -0.45
CA ARG A 10 -51.52 6.86 0.14
C ARG A 10 -50.52 6.94 1.29
N THR A 11 -50.37 5.92 2.12
CA THR A 11 -49.38 5.85 3.20
C THR A 11 -47.96 5.77 2.67
N ALA A 12 -47.69 4.98 1.61
CA ALA A 12 -46.39 4.88 1.00
C ALA A 12 -45.93 6.21 0.34
N LEU A 13 -46.82 6.91 -0.37
CA LEU A 13 -46.52 8.22 -0.92
C LEU A 13 -46.29 9.29 0.17
N GLY A 14 -47.02 9.22 1.28
CA GLY A 14 -46.82 10.13 2.40
C GLY A 14 -45.47 9.93 3.08
N ILE A 15 -44.99 8.69 3.24
CA ILE A 15 -43.68 8.37 3.82
C ILE A 15 -42.55 8.84 2.88
N VAL A 16 -42.68 8.62 1.58
CA VAL A 16 -41.71 9.11 0.59
C VAL A 16 -41.64 10.61 0.53
N ALA A 17 -42.80 11.32 0.61
CA ALA A 17 -42.84 12.78 0.64
C ALA A 17 -42.22 13.34 1.92
N ILE A 18 -42.45 12.73 3.07
CA ILE A 18 -41.81 13.10 4.35
C ILE A 18 -40.30 12.86 4.31
N PHE A 19 -39.88 11.77 3.73
CA PHE A 19 -38.43 11.47 3.53
C PHE A 19 -37.75 12.46 2.59
N LEU A 20 -38.42 12.86 1.49
CA LEU A 20 -37.93 13.88 0.57
C LEU A 20 -37.92 15.31 1.22
N ILE A 21 -38.91 15.65 2.02
CA ILE A 21 -38.94 16.93 2.75
C ILE A 21 -37.87 16.96 3.84
N LEU A 22 -37.62 15.84 4.53
CA LEU A 22 -36.53 15.73 5.49
C LEU A 22 -35.15 15.76 4.81
N LEU A 23 -34.99 15.17 3.62
CA LEU A 23 -33.79 15.29 2.81
C LEU A 23 -33.53 16.72 2.32
N ILE A 24 -34.58 17.44 1.91
CA ILE A 24 -34.46 18.86 1.49
C ILE A 24 -34.24 19.79 2.69
N ALA A 25 -34.89 19.57 3.82
CA ALA A 25 -34.71 20.37 5.03
C ALA A 25 -33.34 20.06 5.72
N CYS A 26 -32.87 18.82 5.72
CA CYS A 26 -31.53 18.49 6.16
C CYS A 26 -30.45 18.90 5.15
N GLY A 27 -30.76 18.92 3.84
CA GLY A 27 -29.81 19.26 2.78
C GLY A 27 -29.38 20.75 2.82
N SER A 28 -30.30 21.67 3.02
CA SER A 28 -29.95 23.11 3.05
C SER A 28 -29.30 23.55 4.36
N GLY A 29 -29.78 23.07 5.50
CA GLY A 29 -29.17 23.37 6.80
C GLY A 29 -27.93 22.55 7.10
N GLY A 30 -27.92 21.27 6.70
CA GLY A 30 -26.76 20.37 6.87
C GLY A 30 -25.59 20.71 5.97
N PHE A 31 -25.85 21.17 4.74
CA PHE A 31 -24.81 21.60 3.80
C PHE A 31 -24.17 22.94 4.26
N ALA A 32 -24.93 23.88 4.77
CA ALA A 32 -24.40 25.11 5.35
C ALA A 32 -23.63 24.85 6.67
N PHE A 33 -24.11 23.93 7.52
CA PHE A 33 -23.41 23.51 8.73
C PHE A 33 -22.14 22.72 8.36
N TRP A 34 -22.18 21.91 7.30
CA TRP A 34 -21.02 21.14 6.79
C TRP A 34 -19.94 22.07 6.22
N LEU A 35 -20.29 23.08 5.45
CA LEU A 35 -19.37 24.13 4.97
C LEU A 35 -18.73 24.96 6.10
N HIS A 36 -19.42 25.12 7.24
CA HIS A 36 -18.88 25.84 8.40
C HIS A 36 -18.16 24.97 9.42
N ALA A 37 -18.46 23.67 9.46
CA ALA A 37 -17.81 22.70 10.38
C ALA A 37 -16.55 22.04 9.83
N THR A 38 -16.27 22.21 8.54
CA THR A 38 -15.00 21.81 7.95
C THR A 38 -14.00 22.96 8.06
N GLY A 39 -13.61 23.29 9.28
CA GLY A 39 -12.34 24.00 9.45
C GLY A 39 -11.26 23.19 8.74
N GLU A 40 -10.40 23.84 7.95
CA GLU A 40 -9.26 23.16 7.35
C GLU A 40 -8.53 22.40 8.44
N PRO A 41 -8.26 21.08 8.26
CA PRO A 41 -7.46 20.36 9.23
C PRO A 41 -6.13 21.10 9.37
N PRO A 42 -5.58 21.20 10.59
CA PRO A 42 -4.29 21.84 10.79
C PRO A 42 -3.26 21.15 9.90
N PRO A 43 -2.43 21.90 9.17
CA PRO A 43 -1.37 21.29 8.37
C PRO A 43 -0.44 20.48 9.28
N LEU A 44 -0.01 19.33 8.82
CA LEU A 44 1.09 18.59 9.43
C LEU A 44 2.33 19.51 9.53
N ALA A 45 3.29 19.13 10.37
CA ALA A 45 4.49 19.94 10.58
C ALA A 45 5.14 20.34 9.24
N ILE A 46 5.59 21.60 9.12
CA ILE A 46 6.21 22.09 7.90
C ILE A 46 7.52 21.35 7.67
N ASN A 47 7.62 20.63 6.57
CA ASN A 47 8.87 20.01 6.16
C ASN A 47 9.88 21.11 5.77
N PRO A 48 11.09 21.11 6.30
CA PRO A 48 12.12 22.10 5.99
C PRO A 48 12.76 21.80 4.61
N ILE A 49 11.98 21.84 3.55
CA ILE A 49 12.48 21.64 2.20
C ILE A 49 12.86 23.01 1.64
N GLU A 50 14.14 23.22 1.45
CA GLU A 50 14.67 24.29 0.63
C GLU A 50 15.08 23.70 -0.72
N GLY A 51 14.34 23.94 -1.77
CA GLY A 51 14.64 23.44 -3.11
C GLY A 51 13.38 23.31 -3.99
N ASP A 52 13.61 23.29 -5.26
CA ASP A 52 12.57 23.22 -6.26
C ASP A 52 12.00 21.80 -6.31
N ILE A 53 10.73 21.63 -5.88
CA ILE A 53 9.96 20.40 -6.11
C ILE A 53 9.24 20.50 -7.47
N ALA A 54 9.53 21.55 -8.24
CA ALA A 54 8.80 21.93 -9.45
C ALA A 54 8.73 20.87 -10.56
N THR A 55 9.23 19.67 -10.33
CA THR A 55 9.17 18.58 -11.30
C THR A 55 8.82 17.24 -10.66
N VAL A 56 7.79 17.19 -9.81
CA VAL A 56 7.05 15.96 -9.56
C VAL A 56 6.02 15.78 -10.70
N GLY A 57 6.43 16.10 -11.92
CA GLY A 57 5.70 15.81 -13.13
C GLY A 57 5.98 14.38 -13.58
N ALA A 58 4.97 13.72 -14.10
CA ALA A 58 5.03 12.40 -14.69
C ALA A 58 6.38 12.13 -15.36
N SER A 59 7.06 11.06 -14.96
CA SER A 59 8.17 10.41 -15.67
C SER A 59 9.56 11.03 -15.59
N SER A 60 9.86 12.03 -14.78
CA SER A 60 11.25 12.48 -14.62
C SER A 60 11.75 12.29 -13.19
N VAL A 61 12.60 11.30 -13.01
CA VAL A 61 13.47 11.25 -11.82
C VAL A 61 14.41 12.45 -11.96
N THR A 62 14.10 13.52 -11.24
CA THR A 62 14.98 14.70 -11.24
C THR A 62 16.23 14.35 -10.44
N TYR A 63 17.33 14.14 -11.14
CA TYR A 63 18.65 13.98 -10.51
C TYR A 63 19.05 15.30 -9.83
N VAL A 64 19.15 15.28 -8.51
CA VAL A 64 19.75 16.38 -7.76
C VAL A 64 21.23 16.04 -7.57
N PRO A 65 22.17 16.85 -8.11
CA PRO A 65 23.59 16.59 -7.93
C PRO A 65 23.97 16.47 -6.45
N GLY A 66 24.71 15.41 -6.11
CA GLY A 66 25.14 15.14 -4.74
C GLY A 66 24.23 14.26 -3.89
N ILE A 67 22.97 13.99 -4.33
CA ILE A 67 22.06 13.04 -3.67
C ILE A 67 21.60 12.04 -4.73
N GLY A 68 22.50 11.20 -5.20
CA GLY A 68 22.20 10.07 -6.09
C GLY A 68 21.78 8.82 -5.31
N PRO A 69 21.20 7.81 -5.99
CA PRO A 69 20.91 6.53 -5.38
C PRO A 69 22.20 5.85 -4.92
N ARG A 70 22.11 5.08 -3.83
CA ARG A 70 23.22 4.25 -3.35
C ARG A 70 23.37 3.04 -4.27
N THR A 71 24.60 2.68 -4.61
CA THR A 71 24.89 1.49 -5.46
C THR A 71 25.66 0.46 -4.66
N TYR A 72 25.32 -0.82 -4.86
CA TYR A 72 25.89 -1.94 -4.12
C TYR A 72 26.14 -3.15 -5.04
N GLY A 73 27.38 -3.65 -5.06
CA GLY A 73 27.75 -4.89 -5.70
C GLY A 73 27.41 -5.07 -7.19
N ASP A 74 27.42 -6.32 -7.65
CA ASP A 74 27.21 -6.69 -9.06
C ASP A 74 25.80 -7.22 -9.38
N CYS A 75 24.92 -7.23 -8.40
CA CYS A 75 23.49 -7.56 -8.53
C CYS A 75 22.67 -6.50 -7.80
N THR A 76 21.66 -5.94 -8.46
CA THR A 76 20.71 -5.01 -7.83
C THR A 76 19.57 -5.81 -7.22
N ARG A 77 19.49 -5.85 -5.90
CA ARG A 77 18.46 -6.59 -5.13
C ARG A 77 17.32 -5.66 -4.76
N ILE A 78 16.14 -5.97 -5.24
CA ILE A 78 14.95 -5.13 -5.13
C ILE A 78 13.88 -5.87 -4.35
N LEU A 79 13.27 -5.21 -3.37
CA LEU A 79 12.08 -5.67 -2.65
C LEU A 79 10.89 -4.80 -3.04
N SER A 80 9.81 -5.44 -3.48
CA SER A 80 8.53 -4.80 -3.78
C SER A 80 7.46 -5.31 -2.82
N LEU A 81 6.73 -4.39 -2.18
CA LEU A 81 5.71 -4.68 -1.17
C LEU A 81 4.37 -4.08 -1.57
N ASP A 82 3.37 -4.96 -1.75
CA ASP A 82 2.04 -4.54 -2.17
C ASP A 82 1.28 -3.78 -1.09
N GLY A 83 0.28 -3.01 -1.53
CA GLY A 83 -0.78 -2.48 -0.69
C GLY A 83 -1.78 -3.56 -0.25
N GLY A 84 -2.51 -3.31 0.85
CA GLY A 84 -3.50 -4.28 1.31
C GLY A 84 -3.99 -4.09 2.75
N GLY A 85 -3.89 -2.90 3.33
CA GLY A 85 -4.44 -2.59 4.65
C GLY A 85 -3.89 -3.49 5.76
N VAL A 86 -4.77 -4.06 6.59
CA VAL A 86 -4.38 -4.95 7.71
C VAL A 86 -3.63 -6.20 7.26
N ARG A 87 -3.83 -6.61 6.00
CA ARG A 87 -3.14 -7.77 5.40
C ARG A 87 -1.63 -7.55 5.27
N GLY A 88 -1.11 -6.34 5.56
CA GLY A 88 0.32 -6.07 5.72
C GLY A 88 1.03 -6.97 6.75
N LEU A 89 0.26 -7.64 7.62
CA LEU A 89 0.79 -8.69 8.50
C LEU A 89 1.42 -9.85 7.69
N VAL A 90 0.88 -10.19 6.52
CA VAL A 90 1.39 -11.26 5.64
C VAL A 90 2.82 -11.00 5.19
N PRO A 91 3.13 -9.89 4.47
CA PRO A 91 4.51 -9.60 4.11
C PRO A 91 5.41 -9.36 5.33
N ALA A 92 4.90 -8.81 6.45
CA ALA A 92 5.69 -8.66 7.66
C ALA A 92 6.20 -10.02 8.20
N LEU A 93 5.35 -11.05 8.25
CA LEU A 93 5.72 -12.40 8.67
C LEU A 93 6.73 -13.06 7.72
N ILE A 94 6.54 -12.89 6.41
CA ILE A 94 7.48 -13.42 5.39
C ILE A 94 8.85 -12.74 5.53
N LEU A 95 8.88 -11.43 5.73
CA LEU A 95 10.11 -10.67 5.92
C LEU A 95 10.81 -11.03 7.23
N ALA A 96 10.06 -11.28 8.31
CA ALA A 96 10.62 -11.78 9.57
C ALA A 96 11.29 -13.14 9.38
N GLU A 97 10.69 -14.04 8.59
CA GLU A 97 11.29 -15.32 8.26
C GLU A 97 12.56 -15.15 7.41
N ILE A 98 12.57 -14.23 6.44
CA ILE A 98 13.76 -13.91 5.64
C ILE A 98 14.88 -13.35 6.54
N GLU A 99 14.59 -12.40 7.45
CA GLU A 99 15.57 -11.87 8.40
C GLU A 99 16.15 -12.97 9.30
N ARG A 100 15.28 -13.84 9.82
CA ARG A 100 15.67 -14.96 10.67
C ARG A 100 16.61 -15.94 9.96
N ARG A 101 16.33 -16.28 8.67
CA ARG A 101 17.15 -17.23 7.91
C ARG A 101 18.44 -16.60 7.38
N THR A 102 18.41 -15.33 6.95
CA THR A 102 19.61 -14.65 6.43
C THR A 102 20.53 -14.15 7.56
N GLY A 103 20.00 -13.96 8.77
CA GLY A 103 20.71 -13.31 9.89
C GLY A 103 21.02 -11.84 9.62
N LYS A 104 20.35 -11.21 8.63
CA LYS A 104 20.59 -9.83 8.20
C LYS A 104 19.29 -9.05 8.18
N PRO A 105 19.29 -7.77 8.60
CA PRO A 105 18.12 -6.92 8.43
C PRO A 105 17.82 -6.69 6.94
N ILE A 106 16.54 -6.47 6.62
CA ILE A 106 16.06 -6.24 5.26
C ILE A 106 16.81 -5.07 4.59
N SER A 107 17.05 -3.99 5.32
CA SER A 107 17.79 -2.84 4.83
C SER A 107 19.24 -3.14 4.38
N ARG A 108 19.81 -4.28 4.80
CA ARG A 108 21.13 -4.74 4.35
C ARG A 108 21.05 -5.85 3.28
N SER A 109 19.89 -6.45 3.13
CA SER A 109 19.64 -7.54 2.18
C SER A 109 19.26 -7.01 0.79
N PHE A 110 18.59 -5.84 0.74
CA PHE A 110 18.09 -5.23 -0.49
C PHE A 110 18.71 -3.85 -0.73
N ASP A 111 18.90 -3.50 -2.00
CA ASP A 111 19.46 -2.23 -2.48
C ASP A 111 18.38 -1.18 -2.72
N LEU A 112 17.15 -1.65 -2.95
CA LEU A 112 15.95 -0.85 -3.12
C LEU A 112 14.77 -1.54 -2.45
N VAL A 113 13.99 -0.79 -1.67
CA VAL A 113 12.72 -1.23 -1.12
C VAL A 113 11.62 -0.31 -1.62
N VAL A 114 10.62 -0.87 -2.30
CA VAL A 114 9.46 -0.14 -2.80
C VAL A 114 8.22 -0.66 -2.09
N GLY A 115 7.39 0.23 -1.56
CA GLY A 115 6.21 -0.21 -0.83
C GLY A 115 5.02 0.71 -1.03
N THR A 116 3.85 0.14 -1.29
CA THR A 116 2.59 0.86 -1.48
C THR A 116 1.68 0.70 -0.27
N SER A 117 1.02 1.78 0.18
CA SER A 117 0.04 1.71 1.26
C SER A 117 0.63 1.04 2.51
N THR A 118 0.05 -0.06 2.98
CA THR A 118 0.62 -0.88 4.08
C THR A 118 2.05 -1.33 3.78
N GLY A 119 2.41 -1.60 2.52
CA GLY A 119 3.79 -1.87 2.11
C GLY A 119 4.74 -0.69 2.36
N SER A 120 4.24 0.56 2.34
CA SER A 120 5.03 1.74 2.71
C SER A 120 5.37 1.78 4.19
N ILE A 121 4.47 1.31 5.06
CA ILE A 121 4.74 1.15 6.50
C ILE A 121 5.93 0.20 6.71
N LEU A 122 5.92 -0.92 5.98
CA LEU A 122 7.01 -1.90 6.05
C LEU A 122 8.31 -1.35 5.45
N ALA A 123 8.25 -0.77 4.25
CA ALA A 123 9.42 -0.23 3.55
C ALA A 123 10.15 0.84 4.39
N LEU A 124 9.39 1.80 4.92
CA LEU A 124 9.95 2.87 5.76
C LEU A 124 10.39 2.34 7.12
N GLY A 125 9.61 1.44 7.75
CA GLY A 125 9.94 0.87 9.06
C GLY A 125 11.24 0.08 9.05
N LEU A 126 11.44 -0.79 8.05
CA LEU A 126 12.62 -1.64 7.91
C LEU A 126 13.89 -0.88 7.49
N THR A 127 13.72 0.34 6.98
CA THR A 127 14.85 1.16 6.49
C THR A 127 15.13 2.39 7.34
N ARG A 128 14.27 2.70 8.31
CA ARG A 128 14.51 3.78 9.26
C ARG A 128 15.75 3.48 10.12
N PRO A 129 16.73 4.41 10.19
CA PRO A 129 17.88 4.25 11.10
C PRO A 129 17.44 4.32 12.57
N SER A 130 18.17 3.63 13.42
CA SER A 130 18.02 3.71 14.87
C SER A 130 18.67 4.98 15.42
N ASN A 131 18.05 5.59 16.43
CA ASN A 131 18.64 6.72 17.15
C ASN A 131 19.89 6.36 17.93
N ALA A 132 20.02 5.09 18.35
CA ALA A 132 21.17 4.60 19.09
C ALA A 132 22.36 4.26 18.16
N ASP A 133 22.09 3.85 16.93
CA ASP A 133 23.11 3.49 15.93
C ASP A 133 22.55 3.75 14.53
N ALA A 134 22.99 4.84 13.92
CA ALA A 134 22.53 5.26 12.58
C ALA A 134 22.87 4.25 11.46
N HIS A 135 23.63 3.20 11.74
CA HIS A 135 23.94 2.15 10.78
C HIS A 135 23.06 0.91 10.94
N LYS A 136 22.17 0.90 11.94
CA LYS A 136 21.24 -0.20 12.20
C LYS A 136 19.81 0.26 12.03
N PRO A 137 18.91 -0.63 11.58
CA PRO A 137 17.49 -0.30 11.52
C PRO A 137 16.94 -0.11 12.95
N ALA A 138 15.97 0.81 13.07
CA ALA A 138 15.26 1.03 14.32
C ALA A 138 14.27 -0.10 14.62
N LEU A 139 13.76 -0.75 13.57
CA LEU A 139 12.76 -1.81 13.66
C LEU A 139 13.22 -3.02 12.83
N SER A 140 13.02 -4.20 13.39
CA SER A 140 13.11 -5.47 12.67
C SER A 140 11.76 -5.80 12.00
N ALA A 141 11.75 -6.80 11.14
CA ALA A 141 10.50 -7.31 10.60
C ALA A 141 9.59 -7.89 11.69
N ASP A 142 10.16 -8.52 12.74
CA ASP A 142 9.41 -8.97 13.91
C ASP A 142 8.75 -7.81 14.69
N ASP A 143 9.38 -6.65 14.76
CA ASP A 143 8.77 -5.47 15.41
C ASP A 143 7.59 -4.95 14.59
N LEU A 144 7.65 -5.06 13.27
CA LEU A 144 6.52 -4.73 12.39
C LEU A 144 5.41 -5.77 12.48
N VAL A 145 5.72 -7.07 12.64
CA VAL A 145 4.71 -8.09 12.99
C VAL A 145 3.97 -7.70 14.27
N LYS A 146 4.70 -7.28 15.33
CA LYS A 146 4.09 -6.80 16.58
C LYS A 146 3.25 -5.54 16.36
N LEU A 147 3.69 -4.62 15.49
CA LEU A 147 2.90 -3.44 15.13
C LEU A 147 1.51 -3.85 14.60
N TYR A 148 1.44 -4.80 13.66
CA TYR A 148 0.16 -5.27 13.13
C TYR A 148 -0.66 -6.04 14.16
N ARG A 149 -0.06 -6.91 14.97
CA ARG A 149 -0.78 -7.64 16.03
C ARG A 149 -1.37 -6.73 17.09
N ASP A 150 -0.57 -5.77 17.59
CA ASP A 150 -0.92 -5.02 18.78
C ASP A 150 -1.61 -3.69 18.48
N LYS A 151 -1.38 -3.14 17.28
CA LYS A 151 -1.79 -1.79 16.91
C LYS A 151 -2.66 -1.72 15.66
N ALA A 152 -2.97 -2.86 15.01
CA ALA A 152 -3.85 -2.85 13.83
C ALA A 152 -5.17 -2.12 14.09
N GLY A 153 -5.78 -2.31 15.26
CA GLY A 153 -6.99 -1.58 15.66
C GLY A 153 -6.83 -0.07 15.81
N ARG A 154 -5.61 0.46 15.90
CA ARG A 154 -5.35 1.91 15.88
C ARG A 154 -5.14 2.42 14.46
N ILE A 155 -4.59 1.59 13.58
CA ILE A 155 -4.44 1.90 12.15
C ILE A 155 -5.78 1.71 11.44
N PHE A 156 -6.49 0.60 11.74
CA PHE A 156 -7.77 0.22 11.14
C PHE A 156 -8.81 0.01 12.25
N PRO A 157 -9.38 1.08 12.84
CA PRO A 157 -10.33 0.95 13.92
C PRO A 157 -11.58 0.18 13.49
N SER A 158 -11.89 -0.93 14.19
CA SER A 158 -13.09 -1.71 13.90
C SER A 158 -14.36 -0.86 14.07
N SER A 159 -15.19 -0.84 13.05
CA SER A 159 -16.43 -0.06 13.07
C SER A 159 -17.58 -0.88 13.65
N LEU A 160 -17.71 -0.93 14.95
CA LEU A 160 -18.89 -1.47 15.61
C LEU A 160 -20.02 -0.42 15.67
N GLY A 161 -21.13 -0.67 14.99
CA GLY A 161 -22.43 0.00 15.20
C GLY A 161 -23.16 0.47 13.94
N ALA A 162 -24.43 0.11 13.83
CA ALA A 162 -25.34 0.47 12.72
C ALA A 162 -25.50 1.98 12.51
N PHE A 163 -25.38 2.80 13.55
CA PHE A 163 -25.46 4.27 13.45
C PHE A 163 -24.28 4.93 12.72
N ARG A 164 -23.12 4.27 12.66
CA ARG A 164 -21.96 4.75 11.90
C ARG A 164 -22.10 4.52 10.39
N SER A 165 -22.97 3.63 9.95
CA SER A 165 -23.18 3.33 8.53
C SER A 165 -23.70 4.51 7.72
N LEU A 166 -24.61 5.33 8.29
CA LEU A 166 -25.11 6.53 7.62
C LEU A 166 -24.04 7.64 7.51
N ARG A 167 -23.15 7.76 8.52
CA ARG A 167 -22.06 8.74 8.50
C ARG A 167 -21.02 8.43 7.43
N ARG A 168 -20.81 7.13 7.10
CA ARG A 168 -19.88 6.66 6.07
C ARG A 168 -20.24 7.09 4.65
N ILE A 169 -21.50 7.39 4.38
CA ILE A 169 -21.94 7.88 3.07
C ILE A 169 -21.35 9.29 2.78
N PHE A 170 -21.08 10.07 3.84
CA PHE A 170 -20.69 11.48 3.71
C PHE A 170 -19.33 11.81 4.31
N ARG A 171 -18.64 10.86 4.97
CA ARG A 171 -17.33 11.09 5.62
C ARG A 171 -16.47 9.85 5.53
N PRO A 172 -15.12 10.01 5.56
CA PRO A 172 -14.19 8.89 5.66
C PRO A 172 -14.52 7.98 6.85
N LYS A 173 -14.18 6.69 6.72
CA LYS A 173 -14.47 5.65 7.71
C LYS A 173 -13.75 5.91 9.03
N PHE A 174 -12.50 6.38 8.97
CA PHE A 174 -11.60 6.51 10.11
C PHE A 174 -11.19 7.96 10.35
N ASP A 175 -11.00 8.29 11.63
CA ASP A 175 -10.34 9.52 12.06
C ASP A 175 -8.82 9.31 11.96
N PRO A 176 -8.07 10.25 11.35
CA PRO A 176 -6.64 10.06 11.16
C PRO A 176 -5.80 10.32 12.41
N SER A 177 -6.36 10.93 13.47
CA SER A 177 -5.58 11.38 14.64
C SER A 177 -4.80 10.25 15.32
N ASP A 178 -5.42 9.08 15.52
CA ASP A 178 -4.78 7.94 16.18
C ASP A 178 -3.62 7.37 15.34
N VAL A 179 -3.81 7.27 14.02
CA VAL A 179 -2.77 6.76 13.12
C VAL A 179 -1.63 7.77 12.96
N GLU A 180 -1.92 9.07 12.98
CA GLU A 180 -0.91 10.13 12.93
C GLU A 180 -0.01 10.13 14.19
N VAL A 181 -0.61 9.98 15.37
CA VAL A 181 0.14 9.80 16.63
C VAL A 181 1.00 8.54 16.57
N LEU A 182 0.46 7.45 16.05
CA LEU A 182 1.18 6.19 15.90
C LEU A 182 2.37 6.35 14.94
N PHE A 183 2.16 6.90 13.75
CA PHE A 183 3.25 7.10 12.79
C PHE A 183 4.33 8.06 13.31
N ARG A 184 3.93 9.09 14.04
CA ARG A 184 4.88 9.98 14.71
C ARG A 184 5.74 9.24 15.74
N SER A 185 5.18 8.28 16.49
CA SER A 185 5.92 7.51 17.47
C SER A 185 6.88 6.48 16.85
N TYR A 186 6.55 5.95 15.65
CA TYR A 186 7.38 4.95 14.97
C TYR A 186 8.43 5.56 14.03
N PHE A 187 8.10 6.68 13.36
CA PHE A 187 8.97 7.28 12.35
C PHE A 187 9.65 8.57 12.82
N GLU A 188 9.17 9.18 13.90
CA GLU A 188 9.73 10.41 14.50
C GLU A 188 9.98 11.51 13.47
N ASP A 189 11.08 12.27 13.60
CA ASP A 189 11.49 13.32 12.68
C ASP A 189 12.57 12.85 11.69
N VAL A 190 12.58 11.55 11.37
CA VAL A 190 13.52 10.96 10.41
C VAL A 190 13.08 11.29 8.99
N ARG A 191 14.02 11.77 8.17
CA ARG A 191 13.79 12.09 6.76
C ARG A 191 14.00 10.86 5.88
N LEU A 192 13.33 10.81 4.74
CA LEU A 192 13.45 9.69 3.81
C LEU A 192 14.89 9.49 3.30
N GLN A 193 15.66 10.55 3.11
CA GLN A 193 17.08 10.48 2.69
C GLN A 193 17.99 9.81 3.72
N GLU A 194 17.57 9.72 4.98
CA GLU A 194 18.29 9.05 6.06
C GLU A 194 18.08 7.54 6.05
N ALA A 195 17.17 7.02 5.21
CA ALA A 195 16.92 5.59 5.10
C ALA A 195 18.20 4.80 4.86
N LEU A 196 18.31 3.61 5.45
CA LEU A 196 19.51 2.76 5.42
C LEU A 196 19.80 2.16 4.04
N THR A 197 18.81 2.07 3.17
CA THR A 197 18.93 1.70 1.76
C THR A 197 18.05 2.59 0.90
N ASN A 198 18.06 2.41 -0.43
CA ASN A 198 17.16 3.17 -1.28
C ASN A 198 15.70 2.77 -1.02
N VAL A 199 14.83 3.77 -0.97
CA VAL A 199 13.38 3.56 -0.74
C VAL A 199 12.59 4.38 -1.75
N ALA A 200 11.50 3.81 -2.26
CA ALA A 200 10.51 4.52 -3.05
C ALA A 200 9.09 4.20 -2.56
N VAL A 201 8.27 5.23 -2.38
CA VAL A 201 6.91 5.14 -1.86
C VAL A 201 5.97 5.95 -2.73
N PRO A 202 4.90 5.34 -3.32
CA PRO A 202 3.92 6.06 -4.12
C PRO A 202 2.85 6.74 -3.26
N ALA A 203 2.39 7.89 -3.73
CA ALA A 203 1.17 8.57 -3.30
C ALA A 203 0.55 9.32 -4.48
N TYR A 204 -0.68 9.77 -4.36
CA TYR A 204 -1.37 10.52 -5.40
C TYR A 204 -1.73 11.91 -4.90
N ASP A 205 -1.20 12.96 -5.53
CA ASP A 205 -1.58 14.34 -5.21
C ASP A 205 -2.88 14.70 -5.93
N ILE A 206 -3.96 14.83 -5.15
CA ILE A 206 -5.30 15.07 -5.68
C ILE A 206 -5.50 16.51 -6.17
N GLU A 207 -4.76 17.49 -5.65
CA GLU A 207 -4.83 18.89 -6.10
C GLU A 207 -4.04 19.08 -7.40
N ALA A 208 -2.84 18.49 -7.49
CA ALA A 208 -2.04 18.52 -8.70
C ALA A 208 -2.51 17.50 -9.76
N ASN A 209 -3.44 16.59 -9.42
CA ASN A 209 -3.90 15.50 -10.28
C ASN A 209 -2.71 14.67 -10.82
N ASN A 210 -1.79 14.27 -9.95
CA ASN A 210 -0.54 13.68 -10.37
C ASN A 210 -0.06 12.55 -9.44
N ARG A 211 0.67 11.59 -10.01
CA ARG A 211 1.37 10.54 -9.27
C ARG A 211 2.61 11.14 -8.60
N VAL A 212 2.80 10.86 -7.34
CA VAL A 212 3.97 11.28 -6.57
C VAL A 212 4.74 10.04 -6.13
N TRP A 213 6.03 10.03 -6.38
CA TRP A 213 6.94 9.03 -5.84
C TRP A 213 7.90 9.71 -4.87
N PHE A 214 7.79 9.37 -3.61
CA PHE A 214 8.78 9.76 -2.61
C PHE A 214 9.96 8.80 -2.70
N VAL A 215 11.10 9.30 -3.14
CA VAL A 215 12.34 8.53 -3.26
C VAL A 215 13.39 9.05 -2.28
N SER A 216 14.17 8.15 -1.68
CA SER A 216 15.20 8.52 -0.68
C SER A 216 16.36 9.32 -1.27
N TRP A 217 16.49 9.31 -2.57
CA TRP A 217 17.44 10.15 -3.33
C TRP A 217 16.70 11.29 -4.02
N GLY A 218 17.35 12.42 -4.21
CA GLY A 218 16.72 13.59 -4.80
C GLY A 218 15.98 14.47 -3.78
N GLY A 219 15.17 15.41 -4.29
CA GLY A 219 14.49 16.43 -3.48
C GLY A 219 13.45 15.88 -2.51
N GLN A 220 12.76 14.80 -2.89
CA GLN A 220 11.75 14.14 -2.08
C GLN A 220 12.33 13.45 -0.84
N GLY A 221 13.62 13.15 -0.83
CA GLY A 221 14.30 12.58 0.33
C GLY A 221 14.28 13.47 1.58
N ARG A 222 13.95 14.75 1.44
CA ARG A 222 13.88 15.71 2.56
C ARG A 222 12.58 15.65 3.36
N PHE A 223 11.53 14.99 2.85
CA PHE A 223 10.28 14.80 3.60
C PHE A 223 10.48 13.85 4.78
N TYR A 224 9.72 14.07 5.84
CA TYR A 224 9.71 13.16 6.98
C TYR A 224 8.98 11.87 6.65
N MET A 225 9.55 10.74 7.09
CA MET A 225 8.96 9.40 6.86
C MET A 225 7.54 9.31 7.43
N ARG A 226 7.27 9.94 8.60
CA ARG A 226 5.94 9.95 9.21
C ARG A 226 4.87 10.63 8.35
N ASP A 227 5.24 11.70 7.63
CA ASP A 227 4.33 12.44 6.77
C ASP A 227 4.11 11.69 5.45
N ILE A 228 5.18 11.10 4.90
CA ILE A 228 5.09 10.25 3.71
C ILE A 228 4.18 9.05 3.96
N VAL A 229 4.39 8.30 5.05
CA VAL A 229 3.57 7.12 5.36
C VAL A 229 2.11 7.52 5.57
N ARG A 230 1.83 8.67 6.20
CA ARG A 230 0.47 9.18 6.36
C ARG A 230 -0.20 9.46 5.02
N GLY A 231 0.52 10.07 4.07
CA GLY A 231 0.03 10.32 2.71
C GLY A 231 -0.15 9.05 1.90
N ALA A 232 0.86 8.18 1.91
CA ALA A 232 0.88 6.93 1.17
C ALA A 232 -0.16 5.89 1.65
N THR A 233 -0.70 6.04 2.87
CA THR A 233 -1.75 5.17 3.44
C THR A 233 -3.12 5.85 3.53
N ALA A 234 -3.28 7.02 2.90
CA ALA A 234 -4.55 7.75 2.88
C ALA A 234 -5.54 7.14 1.86
N ALA A 235 -5.92 5.89 2.09
CA ALA A 235 -6.81 5.16 1.18
C ALA A 235 -8.19 5.82 1.10
N PRO A 236 -8.67 6.16 -0.11
CA PRO A 236 -9.99 6.74 -0.31
C PRO A 236 -11.07 5.90 0.38
N THR A 237 -12.09 6.55 0.89
CA THR A 237 -13.20 5.98 1.69
C THR A 237 -12.81 5.59 3.13
N PHE A 238 -11.59 5.15 3.37
CA PHE A 238 -11.09 4.78 4.70
C PHE A 238 -10.58 6.00 5.48
N PHE A 239 -9.68 6.78 4.87
CA PHE A 239 -9.09 7.96 5.49
C PHE A 239 -9.32 9.23 4.66
N PRO A 240 -9.34 10.42 5.31
CA PRO A 240 -9.25 11.67 4.57
C PRO A 240 -7.86 11.78 3.91
N PRO A 241 -7.72 12.52 2.79
CA PRO A 241 -6.43 12.86 2.22
C PRO A 241 -5.49 13.46 3.28
N ALA A 242 -4.20 13.19 3.15
CA ALA A 242 -3.19 13.78 4.02
C ALA A 242 -2.66 15.07 3.39
N ARG A 243 -2.50 16.12 4.20
CA ARG A 243 -1.92 17.37 3.73
C ARG A 243 -0.51 17.53 4.31
N ILE A 244 0.50 17.56 3.43
CA ILE A 244 1.90 17.77 3.81
C ILE A 244 2.32 19.17 3.42
N ALA A 245 2.72 19.99 4.41
CA ALA A 245 3.25 21.31 4.17
C ALA A 245 4.75 21.25 3.88
N TYR A 246 5.22 22.05 2.93
CA TYR A 246 6.64 22.23 2.65
C TYR A 246 6.96 23.69 2.28
N ARG A 247 8.22 24.07 2.43
CA ARG A 247 8.68 25.41 2.08
C ARG A 247 9.29 25.40 0.68
N THR A 248 8.77 26.24 -0.19
CA THR A 248 9.29 26.41 -1.54
C THR A 248 10.64 27.18 -1.52
N PRO A 249 11.42 27.20 -2.62
CA PRO A 249 12.61 28.03 -2.75
C PRO A 249 12.38 29.52 -2.46
N ASN A 250 11.20 30.02 -2.83
CA ASN A 250 10.78 31.40 -2.57
C ASN A 250 10.33 31.65 -1.12
N LYS A 251 10.58 30.68 -0.22
CA LYS A 251 10.20 30.71 1.20
C LYS A 251 8.69 30.76 1.47
N THR A 252 7.84 30.54 0.46
CA THR A 252 6.40 30.38 0.63
C THR A 252 6.06 28.96 1.10
N ILE A 253 4.94 28.80 1.81
CA ILE A 253 4.43 27.47 2.19
C ILE A 253 3.57 26.96 1.04
N ALA A 254 3.87 25.76 0.58
CA ALA A 254 3.06 24.99 -0.35
C ALA A 254 2.62 23.67 0.30
N TYR A 255 1.67 23.00 -0.33
CA TYR A 255 1.08 21.79 0.20
C TYR A 255 1.05 20.70 -0.87
N LEU A 256 1.19 19.45 -0.42
CA LEU A 256 0.79 18.26 -1.16
C LEU A 256 -0.47 17.73 -0.49
N SER A 257 -1.50 17.44 -1.29
CA SER A 257 -2.76 16.87 -0.83
C SER A 257 -2.87 15.41 -1.28
N LEU A 258 -2.43 14.48 -0.43
CA LEU A 258 -2.09 13.12 -0.80
C LEU A 258 -3.21 12.12 -0.50
N ALA A 259 -3.49 11.27 -1.46
CA ALA A 259 -4.20 10.01 -1.33
C ALA A 259 -3.25 8.82 -1.53
N ASP A 260 -3.70 7.63 -1.15
CA ASP A 260 -2.93 6.38 -1.21
C ASP A 260 -2.43 6.07 -2.62
N GLY A 261 -1.17 5.67 -2.73
CA GLY A 261 -0.54 5.27 -3.99
C GLY A 261 -1.14 4.01 -4.62
N ALA A 262 -1.89 3.22 -3.86
CA ALA A 262 -2.61 2.05 -4.37
C ALA A 262 -3.60 2.38 -5.49
N LEU A 263 -4.02 3.65 -5.61
CA LEU A 263 -4.85 4.13 -6.72
C LEU A 263 -4.22 3.89 -8.11
N PHE A 264 -2.90 3.75 -8.21
CA PHE A 264 -2.22 3.54 -9.49
C PHE A 264 -1.09 2.51 -9.47
N ALA A 265 -0.60 2.12 -8.30
CA ALA A 265 0.52 1.19 -8.13
C ALA A 265 0.32 0.33 -6.87
N ASN A 266 -0.78 -0.44 -6.78
CA ASN A 266 -1.02 -1.31 -5.62
C ASN A 266 0.04 -2.42 -5.53
N ASN A 267 0.35 -3.09 -6.65
CA ASN A 267 1.54 -3.93 -6.80
C ASN A 267 2.63 -3.09 -7.49
N PRO A 268 3.61 -2.54 -6.75
CA PRO A 268 4.60 -1.64 -7.33
C PRO A 268 5.79 -2.37 -7.99
N ALA A 269 5.69 -3.68 -8.29
CA ALA A 269 6.80 -4.47 -8.82
C ALA A 269 7.34 -3.93 -10.15
N LEU A 270 6.47 -3.44 -11.04
CA LEU A 270 6.90 -2.86 -12.32
C LEU A 270 7.64 -1.53 -12.12
N ASP A 271 7.15 -0.69 -11.21
CA ASP A 271 7.82 0.56 -10.86
C ASP A 271 9.12 0.30 -10.11
N ALA A 272 9.15 -0.71 -9.23
CA ALA A 272 10.35 -1.15 -8.53
C ALA A 272 11.45 -1.60 -9.50
N LEU A 273 11.09 -2.34 -10.56
CA LEU A 273 12.00 -2.71 -11.64
C LEU A 273 12.52 -1.46 -12.37
N ALA A 274 11.64 -0.50 -12.70
CA ALA A 274 12.04 0.74 -13.36
C ALA A 274 13.01 1.56 -12.50
N TYR A 275 12.76 1.68 -11.19
CA TYR A 275 13.69 2.33 -10.27
C TYR A 275 15.00 1.55 -10.10
N GLY A 276 14.97 0.22 -10.12
CA GLY A 276 16.17 -0.62 -10.14
C GLY A 276 17.06 -0.30 -11.34
N GLN A 277 16.47 -0.08 -12.51
CA GLN A 277 17.17 0.34 -13.73
C GLN A 277 17.77 1.76 -13.60
N VAL A 278 17.10 2.66 -12.89
CA VAL A 278 17.64 4.01 -12.60
C VAL A 278 18.87 3.91 -11.67
N ILE A 279 18.84 3.02 -10.69
CA ILE A 279 19.94 2.80 -9.76
C ILE A 279 21.14 2.18 -10.48
N ARG A 280 20.91 1.10 -11.26
CA ARG A 280 21.94 0.35 -11.97
C ARG A 280 21.37 -0.32 -13.23
N SER A 281 21.46 0.36 -14.35
CA SER A 281 21.01 -0.18 -15.64
C SER A 281 21.90 -1.25 -16.22
N ASP A 282 23.13 -1.33 -15.75
CA ASP A 282 24.22 -2.19 -16.27
C ASP A 282 24.34 -3.54 -15.55
N LYS A 283 23.52 -3.78 -14.53
CA LYS A 283 23.62 -4.98 -13.69
C LYS A 283 22.37 -5.84 -13.75
N PRO A 284 22.51 -7.16 -13.60
CA PRO A 284 21.37 -8.05 -13.41
C PRO A 284 20.61 -7.68 -12.15
N MET A 285 19.31 -8.00 -12.11
CA MET A 285 18.42 -7.64 -11.03
C MET A 285 17.82 -8.88 -10.40
N LEU A 286 17.72 -8.87 -9.08
CA LEU A 286 16.88 -9.79 -8.29
C LEU A 286 15.69 -8.98 -7.77
N LEU A 287 14.50 -9.29 -8.23
CA LEU A 287 13.27 -8.67 -7.73
C LEU A 287 12.46 -9.68 -6.91
N VAL A 288 12.32 -9.39 -5.63
CA VAL A 288 11.43 -10.12 -4.72
C VAL A 288 10.19 -9.26 -4.49
N SER A 289 9.03 -9.74 -4.96
CA SER A 289 7.74 -9.06 -4.80
C SER A 289 6.85 -9.85 -3.84
N ILE A 290 6.45 -9.19 -2.74
CA ILE A 290 5.66 -9.83 -1.70
C ILE A 290 4.30 -9.14 -1.62
N GLY A 291 3.25 -9.90 -1.92
CA GLY A 291 1.88 -9.44 -1.82
C GLY A 291 1.30 -9.57 -0.42
N THR A 292 0.15 -8.94 -0.23
CA THR A 292 -0.60 -8.96 1.04
C THR A 292 -1.61 -10.10 1.12
N GLY A 293 -1.49 -11.06 0.22
CA GLY A 293 -2.37 -12.22 0.12
C GLY A 293 -3.55 -11.99 -0.84
N ARG A 294 -3.99 -13.07 -1.49
CA ARG A 294 -5.18 -13.09 -2.35
C ARG A 294 -6.35 -13.67 -1.59
N SER A 295 -7.50 -13.02 -1.72
CA SER A 295 -8.79 -13.56 -1.31
C SER A 295 -9.49 -14.10 -2.56
N ALA A 296 -10.08 -15.28 -2.47
CA ALA A 296 -10.78 -15.90 -3.59
C ALA A 296 -12.16 -15.28 -3.88
N ARG A 297 -12.39 -14.01 -3.51
CA ARG A 297 -13.68 -13.34 -3.76
C ARG A 297 -13.90 -13.18 -5.26
N LYS A 298 -14.89 -13.88 -5.76
CA LYS A 298 -15.36 -13.76 -7.13
C LYS A 298 -16.73 -13.08 -7.10
N TYR A 299 -16.90 -12.10 -7.97
CA TYR A 299 -18.17 -11.43 -8.17
C TYR A 299 -18.89 -12.05 -9.36
N THR A 300 -20.13 -12.48 -9.18
CA THR A 300 -20.92 -12.99 -10.28
C THR A 300 -21.57 -11.83 -11.05
N PHE A 301 -21.89 -12.09 -12.34
CA PHE A 301 -22.63 -11.13 -13.16
C PHE A 301 -23.95 -10.71 -12.50
N ASN A 302 -24.69 -11.68 -11.92
CA ASN A 302 -25.99 -11.43 -11.30
C ASN A 302 -25.89 -10.54 -10.06
N GLU A 303 -24.84 -10.67 -9.27
CA GLU A 303 -24.58 -9.78 -8.13
C GLU A 303 -24.27 -8.37 -8.65
N ALA A 304 -23.34 -8.26 -9.60
CA ALA A 304 -22.86 -6.98 -10.13
C ALA A 304 -23.95 -6.22 -10.92
N TRP A 305 -24.87 -6.94 -11.57
CA TRP A 305 -25.97 -6.35 -12.34
C TRP A 305 -26.85 -5.40 -11.52
N GLY A 306 -27.05 -5.71 -10.25
CA GLY A 306 -27.88 -4.90 -9.35
C GLY A 306 -27.12 -3.82 -8.58
N TRP A 307 -25.79 -3.70 -8.76
CA TRP A 307 -24.99 -2.76 -7.99
C TRP A 307 -25.20 -1.32 -8.44
N GLY A 308 -25.66 -0.48 -7.51
CA GLY A 308 -25.54 0.97 -7.63
C GLY A 308 -24.17 1.44 -7.10
N MET A 309 -23.97 2.75 -7.00
CA MET A 309 -22.72 3.36 -6.55
C MET A 309 -22.21 2.78 -5.22
N LEU A 310 -23.10 2.54 -4.25
CA LEU A 310 -22.73 1.95 -2.96
C LEU A 310 -22.32 0.48 -3.06
N GLY A 311 -22.93 -0.27 -3.98
CA GLY A 311 -22.58 -1.68 -4.21
C GLY A 311 -21.23 -1.86 -4.89
N TRP A 312 -20.77 -0.88 -5.69
CA TRP A 312 -19.50 -0.91 -6.37
C TRP A 312 -18.31 -0.48 -5.50
N MET A 313 -18.53 0.20 -4.35
CA MET A 313 -17.43 0.80 -3.57
C MET A 313 -16.36 -0.22 -3.17
N ASP A 314 -16.74 -1.31 -2.50
CA ASP A 314 -15.80 -2.33 -2.05
C ASP A 314 -15.26 -3.18 -3.22
N PRO A 315 -16.12 -3.71 -4.14
CA PRO A 315 -15.65 -4.44 -5.31
C PRO A 315 -14.69 -3.66 -6.20
N LEU A 316 -14.91 -2.36 -6.36
CA LEU A 316 -14.03 -1.52 -7.19
C LEU A 316 -12.61 -1.47 -6.63
N LEU A 317 -12.47 -1.34 -5.33
CA LEU A 317 -11.16 -1.36 -4.66
C LEU A 317 -10.51 -2.75 -4.75
N ASP A 318 -11.28 -3.82 -4.52
CA ASP A 318 -10.77 -5.19 -4.67
C ASP A 318 -10.28 -5.48 -6.09
N ILE A 319 -11.02 -5.03 -7.11
CA ILE A 319 -10.65 -5.21 -8.52
C ILE A 319 -9.43 -4.34 -8.87
N ALA A 320 -9.44 -3.05 -8.46
CA ALA A 320 -8.35 -2.13 -8.75
C ALA A 320 -7.02 -2.56 -8.08
N PHE A 321 -7.11 -3.22 -6.92
CA PHE A 321 -5.93 -3.70 -6.19
C PHE A 321 -5.48 -5.11 -6.62
N SER A 322 -6.26 -5.79 -7.48
CA SER A 322 -5.96 -7.12 -8.00
C SER A 322 -5.52 -7.01 -9.46
N ASP A 323 -4.23 -6.78 -9.71
CA ASP A 323 -3.70 -6.78 -11.08
C ASP A 323 -2.70 -7.95 -11.27
N PRO A 324 -3.19 -9.12 -11.72
CA PRO A 324 -2.33 -10.26 -11.99
C PRO A 324 -1.46 -10.09 -13.25
N ALA A 325 -1.75 -9.10 -14.10
CA ALA A 325 -1.01 -8.87 -15.33
C ALA A 325 0.40 -8.30 -15.06
N ILE A 326 0.57 -7.55 -13.97
CA ILE A 326 1.86 -6.96 -13.60
C ILE A 326 2.94 -8.03 -13.44
N ASP A 327 2.63 -9.15 -12.78
CA ASP A 327 3.59 -10.21 -12.51
C ASP A 327 4.15 -10.80 -13.83
N GLY A 328 3.29 -11.06 -14.82
CA GLY A 328 3.71 -11.55 -16.13
C GLY A 328 4.53 -10.54 -16.93
N ILE A 329 4.24 -9.23 -16.78
CA ILE A 329 5.02 -8.18 -17.45
C ILE A 329 6.42 -8.09 -16.82
N VAL A 330 6.52 -8.13 -15.49
CA VAL A 330 7.80 -8.08 -14.77
C VAL A 330 8.66 -9.28 -15.12
N GLU A 331 8.09 -10.48 -15.07
CA GLU A 331 8.77 -11.72 -15.45
C GLU A 331 9.37 -11.63 -16.86
N LYS A 332 8.57 -11.18 -17.83
CA LYS A 332 9.02 -11.00 -19.22
C LYS A 332 10.12 -9.95 -19.35
N LYS A 333 10.08 -8.88 -18.57
CA LYS A 333 11.12 -7.83 -18.61
C LYS A 333 12.45 -8.28 -17.99
N LEU A 334 12.41 -9.20 -17.02
CA LEU A 334 13.60 -9.75 -16.37
C LEU A 334 14.17 -10.96 -17.09
N GLU A 335 13.46 -11.54 -18.06
CA GLU A 335 13.91 -12.69 -18.85
C GLU A 335 15.31 -12.42 -19.45
N GLY A 336 16.30 -13.22 -19.06
CA GLY A 336 17.71 -13.07 -19.46
C GLY A 336 18.50 -11.94 -18.79
N HIS A 337 17.88 -11.17 -17.87
CA HIS A 337 18.50 -10.02 -17.21
C HIS A 337 18.42 -10.07 -15.67
N GLY A 338 17.75 -11.08 -15.12
CA GLY A 338 17.60 -11.21 -13.66
C GLY A 338 16.56 -12.24 -13.26
N ASP A 339 16.33 -12.34 -11.94
CA ASP A 339 15.40 -13.28 -11.33
C ASP A 339 14.22 -12.55 -10.72
N TYR A 340 13.03 -13.14 -10.82
CA TYR A 340 11.79 -12.64 -10.24
C TYR A 340 11.18 -13.68 -9.31
N TYR A 341 10.92 -13.28 -8.06
CA TYR A 341 10.19 -14.07 -7.08
C TYR A 341 8.90 -13.33 -6.70
N ARG A 342 7.75 -13.91 -7.02
CA ARG A 342 6.45 -13.44 -6.54
C ARG A 342 5.96 -14.31 -5.40
N VAL A 343 5.81 -13.72 -4.22
CA VAL A 343 5.28 -14.37 -3.03
C VAL A 343 3.86 -13.87 -2.77
N GLN A 344 2.85 -14.76 -2.91
CA GLN A 344 1.45 -14.40 -2.75
C GLN A 344 0.68 -15.50 -2.03
N VAL A 345 0.26 -15.23 -0.80
CA VAL A 345 -0.44 -16.18 0.07
C VAL A 345 -1.91 -16.29 -0.33
N ASP A 346 -2.44 -17.50 -0.41
CA ASP A 346 -3.89 -17.71 -0.52
C ASP A 346 -4.52 -17.62 0.88
N LEU A 347 -5.35 -16.60 1.08
CA LEU A 347 -6.03 -16.35 2.35
C LEU A 347 -7.28 -17.22 2.55
N GLY A 348 -7.69 -17.96 1.52
CA GLY A 348 -8.85 -18.84 1.55
C GLY A 348 -10.17 -18.09 1.71
N THR A 349 -11.18 -18.84 2.20
CA THR A 349 -12.54 -18.34 2.43
C THR A 349 -12.92 -18.51 3.90
N PRO A 350 -13.75 -17.63 4.48
CA PRO A 350 -14.26 -16.37 3.92
C PRO A 350 -13.14 -15.33 3.73
N PRO A 351 -13.32 -14.35 2.82
CA PRO A 351 -12.36 -13.28 2.62
C PRO A 351 -12.06 -12.54 3.93
N ILE A 352 -10.84 -12.01 4.05
CA ILE A 352 -10.47 -11.10 5.14
C ILE A 352 -10.46 -9.70 4.56
N GLU A 353 -11.31 -8.81 5.07
CA GLU A 353 -11.40 -7.44 4.57
C GLU A 353 -10.13 -6.64 4.87
N LEU A 354 -9.85 -5.62 4.06
CA LEU A 354 -8.62 -4.80 4.15
C LEU A 354 -8.49 -4.05 5.48
N ASP A 355 -9.60 -3.86 6.19
CA ASP A 355 -9.65 -3.13 7.46
C ASP A 355 -10.20 -3.98 8.62
N ASP A 356 -10.29 -5.30 8.45
CA ASP A 356 -10.68 -6.20 9.53
C ASP A 356 -9.51 -6.48 10.47
N SER A 357 -9.39 -5.63 11.49
CA SER A 357 -8.38 -5.75 12.56
C SER A 357 -8.84 -6.60 13.74
N SER A 358 -9.89 -7.41 13.58
CA SER A 358 -10.34 -8.31 14.63
C SER A 358 -9.28 -9.36 14.98
N PRO A 359 -9.22 -9.81 16.25
CA PRO A 359 -8.29 -10.86 16.67
C PRO A 359 -8.41 -12.15 15.83
N ASP A 360 -9.62 -12.50 15.40
CA ASP A 360 -9.86 -13.66 14.54
C ASP A 360 -9.26 -13.47 13.14
N ALA A 361 -9.49 -12.31 12.52
CA ALA A 361 -8.89 -11.99 11.22
C ALA A 361 -7.36 -12.00 11.26
N LEU A 362 -6.76 -11.40 12.29
CA LEU A 362 -5.31 -11.40 12.48
C LEU A 362 -4.77 -12.81 12.69
N ALA A 363 -5.43 -13.62 13.51
CA ALA A 363 -5.04 -15.02 13.75
C ALA A 363 -5.11 -15.85 12.46
N ARG A 364 -6.13 -15.64 11.62
CA ARG A 364 -6.27 -16.31 10.32
C ARG A 364 -5.18 -15.88 9.34
N LEU A 365 -4.87 -14.59 9.26
CA LEU A 365 -3.75 -14.09 8.43
C LEU A 365 -2.44 -14.74 8.84
N GLU A 366 -2.17 -14.80 10.15
CA GLU A 366 -0.96 -15.40 10.68
C GLU A 366 -0.88 -16.90 10.40
N ALA A 367 -1.96 -17.66 10.65
CA ALA A 367 -2.01 -19.09 10.39
C ALA A 367 -1.77 -19.40 8.90
N ARG A 368 -2.50 -18.75 8.00
CA ARG A 368 -2.35 -18.92 6.55
C ARG A 368 -0.93 -18.59 6.06
N THR A 369 -0.33 -17.53 6.61
CA THR A 369 1.04 -17.16 6.22
C THR A 369 2.06 -18.15 6.72
N ARG A 370 1.90 -18.69 7.95
CA ARG A 370 2.80 -19.72 8.48
C ARG A 370 2.68 -21.04 7.72
N ASP A 371 1.47 -21.45 7.38
CA ASP A 371 1.22 -22.63 6.55
C ASP A 371 1.89 -22.46 5.18
N PHE A 372 1.69 -21.31 4.54
CA PHE A 372 2.35 -20.98 3.26
C PHE A 372 3.88 -21.06 3.35
N ILE A 373 4.49 -20.49 4.39
CA ILE A 373 5.96 -20.54 4.59
C ILE A 373 6.43 -21.99 4.77
N ALA A 374 5.64 -22.84 5.41
CA ALA A 374 5.98 -24.24 5.62
C ALA A 374 5.81 -25.06 4.34
N GLU A 375 4.76 -24.83 3.56
CA GLU A 375 4.46 -25.51 2.31
C GLU A 375 5.39 -25.09 1.16
N HIS A 376 5.80 -23.81 1.12
CA HIS A 376 6.65 -23.24 0.06
C HIS A 376 8.07 -22.96 0.57
N ARG A 377 8.60 -23.86 1.40
CA ARG A 377 9.93 -23.72 1.98
C ARG A 377 11.00 -23.51 0.92
N ASP A 378 10.93 -24.26 -0.19
CA ASP A 378 11.92 -24.20 -1.26
C ASP A 378 11.98 -22.83 -1.95
N ALA A 379 10.83 -22.18 -2.14
CA ALA A 379 10.77 -20.82 -2.69
C ALA A 379 11.40 -19.80 -1.75
N ILE A 380 11.13 -19.91 -0.44
CA ILE A 380 11.75 -19.04 0.57
C ILE A 380 13.25 -19.33 0.68
N ASP A 381 13.66 -20.59 0.63
CA ASP A 381 15.09 -20.99 0.62
C ASP A 381 15.81 -20.48 -0.64
N GLY A 382 15.14 -20.44 -1.79
CA GLY A 382 15.64 -19.83 -3.00
C GLY A 382 15.94 -18.34 -2.81
N ILE A 383 14.97 -17.56 -2.27
CA ILE A 383 15.15 -16.14 -1.94
C ILE A 383 16.31 -15.95 -0.96
N VAL A 384 16.34 -16.72 0.13
CA VAL A 384 17.39 -16.64 1.17
C VAL A 384 18.76 -16.94 0.58
N THR A 385 18.86 -17.96 -0.28
CA THR A 385 20.10 -18.32 -0.97
C THR A 385 20.61 -17.14 -1.79
N GLN A 386 19.76 -16.55 -2.63
CA GLN A 386 20.13 -15.38 -3.43
C GLN A 386 20.59 -14.18 -2.58
N LEU A 387 19.91 -13.93 -1.44
CA LEU A 387 20.25 -12.83 -0.55
C LEU A 387 21.54 -13.07 0.26
N THR A 388 21.95 -14.33 0.46
CA THR A 388 23.16 -14.68 1.21
C THR A 388 24.41 -14.77 0.34
N LEU A 389 24.26 -14.91 -0.98
CA LEU A 389 25.39 -14.90 -1.90
C LEU A 389 26.25 -13.63 -1.76
N PRO A 390 27.57 -13.70 -1.97
CA PRO A 390 28.41 -12.53 -2.03
C PRO A 390 27.91 -11.55 -3.10
N ARG A 391 27.84 -10.26 -2.79
CA ARG A 391 27.36 -9.24 -3.75
C ARG A 391 28.22 -9.13 -5.01
N ALA A 392 29.51 -9.51 -4.94
CA ALA A 392 30.44 -9.54 -6.07
C ALA A 392 30.20 -10.74 -7.02
N SER A 393 29.33 -11.67 -6.67
CA SER A 393 29.09 -12.89 -7.46
C SER A 393 27.91 -12.76 -8.45
N GLY A 394 27.38 -11.55 -8.63
CA GLY A 394 26.13 -11.33 -9.38
C GLY A 394 24.88 -11.72 -8.59
N CYS A 395 23.77 -11.96 -9.28
CA CYS A 395 22.54 -12.45 -8.64
C CYS A 395 22.54 -13.95 -8.38
N GLY A 396 23.61 -14.65 -8.74
CA GLY A 396 23.73 -16.11 -8.65
C GLY A 396 23.16 -16.83 -9.87
N PRO A 397 23.34 -18.17 -9.95
CA PRO A 397 22.77 -18.95 -11.04
C PRO A 397 21.25 -18.90 -10.94
N THR A 398 20.59 -18.68 -12.08
CA THR A 398 19.14 -18.86 -12.22
C THR A 398 18.83 -20.27 -11.70
N ILE A 399 18.01 -20.39 -10.66
CA ILE A 399 17.49 -21.69 -10.25
C ILE A 399 16.70 -22.19 -11.46
N GLY A 400 17.14 -23.31 -12.04
CA GLY A 400 16.74 -23.77 -13.35
C GLY A 400 15.22 -23.84 -13.51
N ALA A 401 14.79 -23.85 -14.75
CA ALA A 401 13.39 -23.82 -15.23
C ALA A 401 12.46 -24.95 -14.71
N ASP A 402 12.89 -25.72 -13.71
CA ASP A 402 12.14 -26.83 -13.11
C ASP A 402 11.30 -26.41 -11.89
N TYR A 403 11.20 -25.09 -11.58
CA TYR A 403 10.27 -24.64 -10.59
C TYR A 403 8.85 -24.67 -11.20
N GLU A 404 8.17 -25.80 -11.03
CA GLU A 404 6.75 -25.92 -11.33
C GLU A 404 5.97 -24.87 -10.53
N ARG A 405 5.30 -23.97 -11.25
CA ARG A 405 4.38 -22.99 -10.63
C ARG A 405 3.35 -23.75 -9.82
N PRO A 406 2.99 -23.28 -8.62
CA PRO A 406 1.88 -23.86 -7.86
C PRO A 406 0.54 -23.83 -8.62
N ASP A 407 0.40 -22.94 -9.60
CA ASP A 407 -0.73 -22.94 -10.54
C ASP A 407 -0.29 -23.72 -11.77
N GLY A 408 -0.70 -24.97 -11.90
CA GLY A 408 -0.47 -25.83 -13.08
C GLY A 408 -0.81 -25.11 -14.39
N PRO A 409 -0.44 -25.68 -15.55
CA PRO A 409 -0.64 -25.03 -16.84
C PRO A 409 -2.08 -24.58 -16.97
N ARG A 410 -2.29 -23.26 -17.17
CA ARG A 410 -3.64 -22.73 -17.44
C ARG A 410 -4.20 -23.49 -18.62
N GLU A 411 -5.25 -24.29 -18.40
CA GLU A 411 -6.07 -24.78 -19.49
C GLU A 411 -6.44 -23.57 -20.35
N ARG A 412 -6.10 -23.64 -21.62
CA ARG A 412 -6.51 -22.60 -22.59
C ARG A 412 -8.02 -22.56 -22.55
N ASP A 413 -8.57 -21.41 -22.25
CA ASP A 413 -10.00 -21.19 -22.38
C ASP A 413 -10.44 -21.63 -23.79
N PRO A 414 -11.54 -22.38 -23.92
CA PRO A 414 -12.06 -22.76 -25.21
C PRO A 414 -12.34 -21.50 -26.02
N GLU A 415 -11.91 -21.46 -27.29
CA GLU A 415 -12.22 -20.37 -28.22
C GLU A 415 -13.72 -20.09 -28.19
N PRO A 416 -14.14 -18.82 -28.13
CA PRO A 416 -15.56 -18.50 -28.20
C PRO A 416 -16.15 -19.00 -29.50
N PRO A 417 -17.38 -19.53 -29.51
CA PRO A 417 -18.02 -19.99 -30.72
C PRO A 417 -18.15 -18.83 -31.71
N ARG A 418 -17.82 -19.10 -32.99
CA ARG A 418 -17.89 -18.17 -34.13
C ARG A 418 -19.31 -17.74 -34.40
#